data_02a080a82e750d20c5689be729d87238
#
_entry.id   02a080a82e750d20c5689be729d87238
#
_cell.length_a   1.000
_cell.length_b   1.000
_cell.length_c   1.000
_cell.angle_alpha   90.00
_cell.angle_beta   90.00
_cell.angle_gamma   90.00
#
_symmetry.space_group_name_H-M   'P 1'
#
loop_
_entity.id
_entity.type
_entity.pdbx_description
1 polymer ?
#
loop_
_entity_poly.entity_id
_entity_poly.type
_entity_poly.pdbx_seq_one_letter_code
_entity_poly.pdbx_strand_id
1 'polypeptide(L)'
;MSRPRKYTPNTLKKAVNGYFDSISRLVPLTEKRNTGRKDSDGHVIYEEVHVLNRLGVQATVLEYLVPPTVGGLCEHLGIHRSTWADYCDAQLHPEFSDTTTHARGRMRAWLEEQLLTRKDVKGIVFDLQNNYGYHDKKEIELGGRAAKAVTAASMPLEERQSVLEELMREFSENDGDA
;
A
#
# COMPACT_ATOMS: atom_id res chain seq x y z
N MET A 1 18.54 16.80 -26.92
CA MET A 1 18.67 15.35 -27.18
C MET A 1 18.12 14.60 -25.99
N SER A 2 17.13 13.72 -26.17
CA SER A 2 16.58 12.90 -25.10
C SER A 2 17.62 11.87 -24.66
N ARG A 3 17.83 11.70 -23.35
CA ARG A 3 18.76 10.72 -22.81
C ARG A 3 18.29 9.31 -23.21
N PRO A 4 19.19 8.42 -23.70
CA PRO A 4 18.79 7.08 -24.10
C PRO A 4 18.18 6.33 -22.91
N ARG A 5 17.08 5.62 -23.14
CA ARG A 5 16.38 4.84 -22.12
C ARG A 5 17.28 3.71 -21.63
N LYS A 6 17.33 3.50 -20.32
CA LYS A 6 18.14 2.43 -19.72
C LYS A 6 17.55 1.04 -19.97
N TYR A 7 16.21 0.93 -20.04
CA TYR A 7 15.47 -0.33 -20.13
C TYR A 7 14.55 -0.39 -21.34
N THR A 8 14.42 -1.57 -21.91
CA THR A 8 13.30 -1.99 -22.77
C THR A 8 12.23 -2.69 -21.92
N PRO A 9 10.99 -2.90 -22.41
CA PRO A 9 9.95 -3.59 -21.63
C PRO A 9 10.39 -4.96 -21.10
N ASN A 10 11.02 -5.76 -21.93
CA ASN A 10 11.51 -7.10 -21.55
C ASN A 10 12.65 -7.05 -20.53
N THR A 11 13.60 -6.13 -20.70
CA THR A 11 14.72 -5.99 -19.76
C THR A 11 14.28 -5.39 -18.43
N LEU A 12 13.31 -4.47 -18.43
CA LEU A 12 12.71 -3.96 -17.22
C LEU A 12 11.98 -5.07 -16.44
N LYS A 13 11.13 -5.84 -17.13
CA LYS A 13 10.40 -6.96 -16.52
C LYS A 13 11.34 -7.97 -15.88
N LYS A 14 12.41 -8.34 -16.61
CA LYS A 14 13.44 -9.26 -16.08
C LYS A 14 14.16 -8.69 -14.85
N ALA A 15 14.54 -7.42 -14.88
CA ALA A 15 15.25 -6.77 -13.78
C ALA A 15 14.34 -6.59 -12.54
N VAL A 16 13.06 -6.22 -12.73
CA VAL A 16 12.07 -6.12 -11.67
C VAL A 16 11.83 -7.50 -11.01
N ASN A 17 11.68 -8.56 -11.80
CA ASN A 17 11.55 -9.91 -11.24
C ASN A 17 12.81 -10.31 -10.47
N GLY A 18 13.99 -10.04 -11.02
CA GLY A 18 15.27 -10.29 -10.34
C GLY A 18 15.39 -9.58 -8.98
N TYR A 19 14.85 -8.37 -8.85
CA TYR A 19 14.75 -7.70 -7.55
C TYR A 19 13.94 -8.52 -6.55
N PHE A 20 12.71 -8.88 -6.92
CA PHE A 20 11.84 -9.64 -6.01
C PHE A 20 12.42 -11.01 -5.67
N ASP A 21 13.03 -11.69 -6.64
CA ASP A 21 13.68 -12.99 -6.42
C ASP A 21 14.87 -12.86 -5.45
N SER A 22 15.62 -11.74 -5.52
CA SER A 22 16.76 -11.50 -4.63
C SER A 22 16.38 -11.22 -3.17
N ILE A 23 15.15 -10.74 -2.92
CA ILE A 23 14.67 -10.37 -1.58
C ILE A 23 13.65 -11.36 -1.00
N SER A 24 13.36 -12.46 -1.69
CA SER A 24 12.38 -13.45 -1.26
C SER A 24 12.91 -14.87 -1.38
N ARG A 25 12.25 -15.78 -0.66
CA ARG A 25 12.48 -17.23 -0.75
C ARG A 25 11.18 -18.00 -0.66
N LEU A 26 11.13 -19.19 -1.22
CA LEU A 26 10.05 -20.14 -1.00
C LEU A 26 10.32 -20.91 0.29
N VAL A 27 9.37 -20.86 1.22
CA VAL A 27 9.43 -21.63 2.47
C VAL A 27 8.29 -22.65 2.51
N PRO A 28 8.49 -23.80 3.15
CA PRO A 28 7.43 -24.77 3.37
C PRO A 28 6.28 -24.13 4.16
N LEU A 29 5.04 -24.30 3.70
CA LEU A 29 3.87 -23.90 4.45
C LEU A 29 3.64 -24.90 5.59
N THR A 30 3.62 -24.41 6.84
CA THR A 30 3.31 -25.21 8.02
C THR A 30 2.08 -24.66 8.74
N GLU A 31 1.33 -25.51 9.41
CA GLU A 31 0.24 -25.15 10.31
C GLU A 31 0.50 -25.68 11.72
N LYS A 32 0.04 -24.97 12.74
CA LYS A 32 0.08 -25.44 14.12
C LYS A 32 -1.13 -26.33 14.39
N ARG A 33 -0.88 -27.61 14.64
CA ARG A 33 -1.90 -28.60 14.99
C ARG A 33 -1.89 -28.87 16.49
N ASN A 34 -3.06 -28.82 17.12
CA ASN A 34 -3.21 -29.23 18.50
C ASN A 34 -2.96 -30.74 18.62
N THR A 35 -1.98 -31.13 19.45
CA THR A 35 -1.65 -32.55 19.68
C THR A 35 -2.62 -33.29 20.60
N GLY A 36 -3.56 -32.57 21.22
CA GLY A 36 -4.43 -33.12 22.29
C GLY A 36 -3.73 -33.33 23.63
N ARG A 37 -2.43 -33.00 23.71
CA ARG A 37 -1.60 -33.14 24.93
C ARG A 37 -1.46 -31.78 25.61
N LYS A 38 -1.22 -31.82 26.92
CA LYS A 38 -0.90 -30.63 27.74
C LYS A 38 0.49 -30.82 28.35
N ASP A 39 1.19 -29.70 28.55
CA ASP A 39 2.46 -29.68 29.29
C ASP A 39 2.21 -29.79 30.82
N SER A 40 3.30 -29.76 31.63
CA SER A 40 3.25 -29.78 33.07
C SER A 40 2.45 -28.64 33.71
N ASP A 41 2.32 -27.52 33.03
CA ASP A 41 1.62 -26.30 33.48
C ASP A 41 0.18 -26.23 32.96
N GLY A 42 -0.28 -27.25 32.21
CA GLY A 42 -1.64 -27.36 31.69
C GLY A 42 -1.87 -26.68 30.35
N HIS A 43 -0.86 -26.11 29.72
CA HIS A 43 -0.97 -25.50 28.39
C HIS A 43 -1.03 -26.56 27.29
N VAL A 44 -1.79 -26.26 26.24
CA VAL A 44 -1.93 -27.15 25.09
C VAL A 44 -0.63 -27.17 24.28
N ILE A 45 -0.14 -28.38 23.97
CA ILE A 45 1.03 -28.57 23.12
C ILE A 45 0.58 -28.59 21.66
N TYR A 46 1.24 -27.75 20.85
CA TYR A 46 1.06 -27.68 19.39
C TYR A 46 2.27 -28.27 18.69
N GLU A 47 2.05 -28.98 17.60
CA GLU A 47 3.10 -29.42 16.66
C GLU A 47 2.96 -28.66 15.34
N GLU A 48 4.09 -28.41 14.67
CA GLU A 48 4.11 -27.88 13.31
C GLU A 48 4.04 -29.03 12.31
N VAL A 49 2.99 -29.02 11.48
CA VAL A 49 2.81 -30.01 10.42
C VAL A 49 2.86 -29.34 9.05
N HIS A 50 3.44 -30.03 8.09
CA HIS A 50 3.53 -29.56 6.72
C HIS A 50 2.15 -29.60 6.04
N VAL A 51 1.78 -28.50 5.40
CA VAL A 51 0.56 -28.44 4.59
C VAL A 51 0.86 -29.04 3.22
N LEU A 52 0.05 -30.03 2.82
CA LEU A 52 0.15 -30.63 1.50
C LEU A 52 -0.93 -30.08 0.56
N ASN A 53 -0.59 -29.89 -0.70
CA ASN A 53 -1.55 -29.52 -1.72
C ASN A 53 -2.43 -30.74 -2.11
N ARG A 54 -3.38 -30.54 -3.04
CA ARG A 54 -4.30 -31.60 -3.49
C ARG A 54 -3.58 -32.81 -4.12
N LEU A 55 -2.33 -32.66 -4.53
CA LEU A 55 -1.51 -33.71 -5.15
C LEU A 55 -0.59 -34.41 -4.12
N GLY A 56 -0.71 -34.11 -2.82
CA GLY A 56 0.14 -34.64 -1.77
C GLY A 56 1.57 -34.06 -1.75
N VAL A 57 1.82 -32.98 -2.52
CA VAL A 57 3.10 -32.27 -2.54
C VAL A 57 3.07 -31.16 -1.49
N GLN A 58 4.18 -30.95 -0.80
CA GLN A 58 4.32 -29.88 0.18
C GLN A 58 4.00 -28.52 -0.44
N ALA A 59 3.05 -27.82 0.17
CA ALA A 59 2.74 -26.44 -0.20
C ALA A 59 3.88 -25.51 0.25
N THR A 60 4.17 -24.50 -0.56
CA THR A 60 5.16 -23.47 -0.25
C THR A 60 4.51 -22.09 -0.29
N VAL A 61 5.03 -21.18 0.52
CA VAL A 61 4.65 -19.76 0.51
C VAL A 61 5.88 -18.91 0.24
N LEU A 62 5.67 -17.77 -0.44
CA LEU A 62 6.72 -16.81 -0.69
C LEU A 62 6.92 -15.96 0.56
N GLU A 63 8.12 -15.98 1.13
CA GLU A 63 8.52 -15.16 2.26
C GLU A 63 9.50 -14.07 1.79
N TYR A 64 9.24 -12.81 2.15
CA TYR A 64 10.18 -11.72 1.91
C TYR A 64 11.20 -11.62 3.05
N LEU A 65 12.48 -11.71 2.71
CA LEU A 65 13.61 -11.59 3.65
C LEU A 65 13.81 -10.15 4.12
N VAL A 66 13.51 -9.21 3.24
CA VAL A 66 13.49 -7.77 3.52
C VAL A 66 12.23 -7.15 2.92
N PRO A 67 11.72 -6.05 3.49
CA PRO A 67 10.55 -5.36 2.96
C PRO A 67 10.72 -4.96 1.49
N PRO A 68 9.80 -5.31 0.59
CA PRO A 68 9.84 -4.87 -0.79
C PRO A 68 9.45 -3.39 -0.87
N THR A 69 10.39 -2.53 -1.25
CA THR A 69 10.19 -1.08 -1.31
C THR A 69 10.53 -0.51 -2.67
N VAL A 70 9.91 0.64 -3.02
CA VAL A 70 10.26 1.39 -4.24
C VAL A 70 11.72 1.84 -4.20
N GLY A 71 12.23 2.22 -3.01
CA GLY A 71 13.63 2.60 -2.84
C GLY A 71 14.58 1.46 -3.17
N GLY A 72 14.36 0.26 -2.57
CA GLY A 72 15.16 -0.93 -2.85
C GLY A 72 15.09 -1.38 -4.32
N LEU A 73 13.91 -1.28 -4.93
CA LEU A 73 13.76 -1.56 -6.36
C LEU A 73 14.57 -0.58 -7.22
N CYS A 74 14.51 0.73 -6.94
CA CYS A 74 15.27 1.73 -7.68
C CYS A 74 16.78 1.52 -7.56
N GLU A 75 17.25 1.17 -6.37
CA GLU A 75 18.66 0.82 -6.10
C GLU A 75 19.08 -0.39 -6.94
N HIS A 76 18.29 -1.48 -6.90
CA HIS A 76 18.54 -2.67 -7.69
C HIS A 76 18.56 -2.39 -9.20
N LEU A 77 17.65 -1.55 -9.69
CA LEU A 77 17.59 -1.15 -11.10
C LEU A 77 18.68 -0.13 -11.46
N GLY A 78 19.34 0.50 -10.48
CA GLY A 78 20.29 1.59 -10.69
C GLY A 78 19.68 2.78 -11.41
N ILE A 79 18.46 3.17 -11.02
CA ILE A 79 17.74 4.34 -11.54
C ILE A 79 17.30 5.24 -10.39
N HIS A 80 17.09 6.52 -10.69
CA HIS A 80 16.53 7.45 -9.71
C HIS A 80 15.02 7.22 -9.52
N ARG A 81 14.50 7.59 -8.36
CA ARG A 81 13.09 7.44 -8.01
C ARG A 81 12.15 8.21 -8.95
N SER A 82 12.58 9.37 -9.46
CA SER A 82 11.84 10.11 -10.49
C SER A 82 11.73 9.34 -11.80
N THR A 83 12.82 8.67 -12.24
CA THR A 83 12.77 7.81 -13.43
C THR A 83 11.83 6.63 -13.28
N TRP A 84 11.74 6.07 -12.06
CA TRP A 84 10.75 5.04 -11.77
C TRP A 84 9.32 5.60 -11.82
N ALA A 85 9.09 6.83 -11.29
CA ALA A 85 7.81 7.50 -11.38
C ALA A 85 7.38 7.74 -12.84
N ASP A 86 8.33 8.19 -13.68
CA ASP A 86 8.09 8.35 -15.14
C ASP A 86 7.70 7.01 -15.80
N TYR A 87 8.36 5.89 -15.42
CA TYR A 87 8.02 4.56 -15.93
C TYR A 87 6.65 4.06 -15.45
N CYS A 88 6.16 4.54 -14.31
CA CYS A 88 4.83 4.26 -13.81
C CYS A 88 3.72 5.08 -14.48
N ASP A 89 4.08 6.14 -15.20
CA ASP A 89 3.11 6.96 -15.93
C ASP A 89 2.76 6.28 -17.26
N ALA A 90 1.54 5.76 -17.35
CA ALA A 90 1.05 5.08 -18.54
C ALA A 90 0.86 6.01 -19.75
N GLN A 91 0.80 7.34 -19.54
CA GLN A 91 0.74 8.31 -20.63
C GLN A 91 2.13 8.53 -21.25
N LEU A 92 3.17 8.54 -20.41
CA LEU A 92 4.55 8.69 -20.87
C LEU A 92 5.15 7.37 -21.39
N HIS A 93 4.82 6.27 -20.70
CA HIS A 93 5.45 4.96 -20.92
C HIS A 93 4.41 3.82 -20.86
N PRO A 94 3.45 3.77 -21.81
CA PRO A 94 2.43 2.70 -21.84
C PRO A 94 3.05 1.29 -21.92
N GLU A 95 4.23 1.18 -22.54
CA GLU A 95 4.97 -0.07 -22.71
C GLU A 95 5.49 -0.68 -21.39
N PHE A 96 5.61 0.12 -20.33
CA PHE A 96 6.04 -0.33 -19.00
C PHE A 96 4.90 -0.56 -18.02
N SER A 97 3.69 -0.10 -18.36
CA SER A 97 2.51 -0.06 -17.48
C SER A 97 2.23 -1.41 -16.80
N ASP A 98 2.23 -2.52 -17.54
CA ASP A 98 2.02 -3.86 -16.98
C ASP A 98 3.07 -4.20 -15.91
N THR A 99 4.34 -4.01 -16.22
CA THR A 99 5.45 -4.34 -15.31
C THR A 99 5.43 -3.48 -14.05
N THR A 100 5.21 -2.17 -14.20
CA THR A 100 5.22 -1.23 -13.06
C THR A 100 4.00 -1.41 -12.17
N THR A 101 2.81 -1.62 -12.75
CA THR A 101 1.58 -1.92 -12.02
C THR A 101 1.71 -3.21 -11.21
N HIS A 102 2.26 -4.27 -11.82
CA HIS A 102 2.49 -5.54 -11.14
C HIS A 102 3.50 -5.42 -9.99
N ALA A 103 4.61 -4.70 -10.21
CA ALA A 103 5.61 -4.45 -9.18
C ALA A 103 5.02 -3.69 -7.98
N ARG A 104 4.29 -2.61 -8.24
CA ARG A 104 3.60 -1.83 -7.19
C ARG A 104 2.53 -2.65 -6.47
N GLY A 105 1.80 -3.48 -7.21
CA GLY A 105 0.81 -4.40 -6.65
C GLY A 105 1.42 -5.38 -5.65
N ARG A 106 2.58 -5.98 -5.96
CA ARG A 106 3.30 -6.89 -5.06
C ARG A 106 3.74 -6.19 -3.76
N MET A 107 4.28 -4.98 -3.86
CA MET A 107 4.69 -4.19 -2.69
C MET A 107 3.49 -3.82 -1.83
N ARG A 108 2.39 -3.37 -2.45
CA ARG A 108 1.15 -3.03 -1.76
C ARG A 108 0.56 -4.23 -1.03
N ALA A 109 0.44 -5.38 -1.70
CA ALA A 109 -0.09 -6.59 -1.10
C ALA A 109 0.70 -7.00 0.16
N TRP A 110 2.04 -6.91 0.11
CA TRP A 110 2.87 -7.16 1.27
C TRP A 110 2.58 -6.19 2.43
N LEU A 111 2.42 -4.88 2.14
CA LEU A 111 2.07 -3.88 3.15
C LEU A 111 0.70 -4.17 3.78
N GLU A 112 -0.30 -4.53 2.97
CA GLU A 112 -1.63 -4.92 3.43
C GLU A 112 -1.59 -6.14 4.36
N GLU A 113 -0.79 -7.16 4.04
CA GLU A 113 -0.58 -8.32 4.92
C GLU A 113 0.06 -7.92 6.25
N GLN A 114 1.03 -7.00 6.23
CA GLN A 114 1.68 -6.52 7.44
C GLN A 114 0.71 -5.73 8.36
N LEU A 115 -0.31 -5.05 7.81
CA LEU A 115 -1.35 -4.40 8.61
C LEU A 115 -2.12 -5.39 9.48
N LEU A 116 -2.33 -6.62 8.97
CA LEU A 116 -3.09 -7.67 9.66
C LEU A 116 -2.27 -8.42 10.71
N THR A 117 -0.95 -8.42 10.57
CA THR A 117 -0.06 -9.29 11.36
C THR A 117 0.76 -8.54 12.40
N ARG A 118 1.02 -7.24 12.21
CA ARG A 118 1.88 -6.44 13.11
C ARG A 118 1.07 -5.64 14.12
N LYS A 119 1.65 -5.48 15.33
CA LYS A 119 1.07 -4.64 16.40
C LYS A 119 1.31 -3.15 16.17
N ASP A 120 2.47 -2.78 15.62
CA ASP A 120 2.81 -1.40 15.26
C ASP A 120 2.72 -1.24 13.75
N VAL A 121 1.69 -0.51 13.31
CA VAL A 121 1.34 -0.33 11.89
C VAL A 121 1.48 1.11 11.42
N LYS A 122 1.92 2.05 12.25
CA LYS A 122 1.99 3.49 11.91
C LYS A 122 2.79 3.76 10.64
N GLY A 123 3.98 3.14 10.52
CA GLY A 123 4.82 3.27 9.32
C GLY A 123 4.18 2.67 8.07
N ILE A 124 3.44 1.57 8.22
CA ILE A 124 2.73 0.90 7.12
C ILE A 124 1.58 1.76 6.62
N VAL A 125 0.77 2.30 7.53
CA VAL A 125 -0.34 3.22 7.20
C VAL A 125 0.20 4.46 6.50
N PHE A 126 1.29 5.06 7.01
CA PHE A 126 1.94 6.19 6.38
C PHE A 126 2.38 5.88 4.94
N ASP A 127 2.98 4.71 4.69
CA ASP A 127 3.43 4.32 3.35
C ASP A 127 2.25 4.07 2.40
N LEU A 128 1.20 3.38 2.86
CA LEU A 128 -0.02 3.14 2.10
C LEU A 128 -0.74 4.44 1.71
N GLN A 129 -0.80 5.41 2.63
CA GLN A 129 -1.41 6.72 2.35
C GLN A 129 -0.61 7.51 1.32
N ASN A 130 0.72 7.61 1.48
CA ASN A 130 1.55 8.46 0.63
C ASN A 130 1.87 7.87 -0.75
N ASN A 131 1.97 6.53 -0.85
CA ASN A 131 2.42 5.89 -2.10
C ASN A 131 1.33 5.12 -2.84
N TYR A 132 0.19 4.81 -2.16
CA TYR A 132 -0.85 3.94 -2.73
C TYR A 132 -2.27 4.53 -2.66
N GLY A 133 -2.42 5.79 -2.19
CA GLY A 133 -3.69 6.50 -2.20
C GLY A 133 -4.73 6.01 -1.20
N TYR A 134 -4.30 5.39 -0.10
CA TYR A 134 -5.17 5.03 1.00
C TYR A 134 -5.53 6.28 1.82
N HIS A 135 -6.81 6.44 2.14
CA HIS A 135 -7.31 7.55 2.94
C HIS A 135 -8.16 7.03 4.11
N ASP A 136 -8.09 7.71 5.24
CA ASP A 136 -9.00 7.44 6.37
C ASP A 136 -10.39 7.97 5.99
N LYS A 137 -11.43 7.15 6.16
CA LYS A 137 -12.81 7.54 5.87
C LYS A 137 -13.29 8.76 6.66
N LYS A 138 -12.65 9.07 7.79
CA LYS A 138 -12.97 10.26 8.57
C LYS A 138 -12.63 11.57 7.87
N GLU A 139 -11.62 11.59 6.99
CA GLU A 139 -11.31 12.79 6.19
C GLU A 139 -12.38 13.03 5.09
N ILE A 140 -13.05 11.97 4.63
CA ILE A 140 -14.08 12.06 3.58
C ILE A 140 -15.41 12.58 4.16
N GLU A 141 -15.74 12.29 5.42
CA GLU A 141 -16.95 12.81 6.08
C GLU A 141 -16.83 14.28 6.47
N LEU A 142 -15.62 14.80 6.69
CA LEU A 142 -15.35 16.23 6.88
C LEU A 142 -15.46 17.05 5.58
N GLY A 143 -15.58 16.40 4.43
CA GLY A 143 -15.62 17.00 3.10
C GLY A 143 -16.90 17.75 2.71
N GLY A 144 -17.90 17.88 3.60
CA GLY A 144 -19.09 18.69 3.36
C GLY A 144 -18.93 20.15 3.84
N ARG A 145 -19.41 20.45 5.02
CA ARG A 145 -19.46 21.79 5.63
C ARG A 145 -18.11 22.27 6.20
N ALA A 146 -17.31 21.36 6.76
CA ALA A 146 -16.00 21.72 7.32
C ALA A 146 -14.98 22.07 6.23
N ALA A 147 -15.05 21.43 5.05
CA ALA A 147 -14.18 21.79 3.92
C ALA A 147 -14.49 23.21 3.39
N LYS A 148 -15.76 23.62 3.33
CA LYS A 148 -16.14 24.99 2.98
C LYS A 148 -15.57 26.01 3.97
N ALA A 149 -15.60 25.72 5.27
CA ALA A 149 -15.08 26.58 6.33
C ALA A 149 -13.54 26.68 6.30
N VAL A 150 -12.82 25.58 6.03
CA VAL A 150 -11.35 25.57 5.90
C VAL A 150 -10.92 26.27 4.62
N THR A 151 -11.63 26.10 3.52
CA THR A 151 -11.39 26.81 2.26
C THR A 151 -11.64 28.31 2.45
N ALA A 152 -12.70 28.71 3.15
CA ALA A 152 -12.97 30.11 3.49
C ALA A 152 -11.86 30.74 4.34
N ALA A 153 -11.21 29.96 5.23
CA ALA A 153 -10.11 30.46 6.06
C ALA A 153 -8.84 30.78 5.25
N SER A 154 -8.65 30.16 4.09
CA SER A 154 -7.49 30.36 3.19
C SER A 154 -7.74 31.35 2.05
N MET A 155 -8.98 31.89 1.93
CA MET A 155 -9.36 32.90 0.90
C MET A 155 -8.98 34.32 1.30
N PRO A 156 -8.82 35.27 0.31
CA PRO A 156 -8.68 36.71 0.56
C PRO A 156 -9.87 37.27 1.35
N LEU A 157 -9.61 38.30 2.13
CA LEU A 157 -10.60 38.87 3.08
C LEU A 157 -11.93 39.26 2.43
N GLU A 158 -11.89 39.76 1.19
CA GLU A 158 -13.05 40.23 0.43
C GLU A 158 -13.98 39.09 -0.01
N GLU A 159 -13.42 37.92 -0.33
CA GLU A 159 -14.20 36.74 -0.70
C GLU A 159 -14.70 35.93 0.52
N ARG A 160 -14.01 36.08 1.68
CA ARG A 160 -14.34 35.40 2.92
C ARG A 160 -15.69 35.81 3.50
N GLN A 161 -16.06 37.11 3.35
CA GLN A 161 -17.33 37.63 3.88
C GLN A 161 -18.54 37.01 3.18
N SER A 162 -18.52 36.89 1.85
CA SER A 162 -19.63 36.30 1.09
C SER A 162 -19.85 34.82 1.40
N VAL A 163 -18.75 34.05 1.59
CA VAL A 163 -18.83 32.62 1.96
C VAL A 163 -19.33 32.45 3.40
N LEU A 164 -18.96 33.33 4.33
CA LEU A 164 -19.46 33.31 5.69
C LEU A 164 -20.95 33.68 5.78
N GLU A 165 -21.41 34.67 5.00
CA GLU A 165 -22.83 35.02 4.90
C GLU A 165 -23.68 33.88 4.32
N GLU A 166 -23.17 33.18 3.30
CA GLU A 166 -23.83 32.00 2.73
C GLU A 166 -23.92 30.87 3.74
N LEU A 167 -22.84 30.57 4.47
CA LEU A 167 -22.81 29.57 5.54
C LEU A 167 -23.78 29.91 6.69
N MET A 168 -23.84 31.18 7.10
CA MET A 168 -24.76 31.63 8.16
C MET A 168 -26.22 31.53 7.71
N ARG A 169 -26.53 31.76 6.45
CA ARG A 169 -27.88 31.60 5.90
C ARG A 169 -28.27 30.12 5.85
N GLU A 170 -27.36 29.20 5.45
CA GLU A 170 -27.58 27.76 5.49
C GLU A 170 -27.81 27.23 6.94
N PHE A 171 -27.23 27.89 7.96
CA PHE A 171 -27.47 27.55 9.36
C PHE A 171 -28.84 28.01 9.85
N SER A 172 -29.27 29.21 9.47
CA SER A 172 -30.58 29.75 9.90
C SER A 172 -31.77 29.07 9.23
N GLU A 173 -31.62 28.52 8.04
CA GLU A 173 -32.68 27.77 7.34
C GLU A 173 -32.90 26.36 7.91
N ASN A 174 -31.86 25.78 8.55
CA ASN A 174 -31.94 24.41 9.14
C ASN A 174 -32.42 24.38 10.61
N ASP A 175 -32.40 25.51 11.34
CA ASP A 175 -32.92 25.61 12.72
C ASP A 175 -34.44 25.93 12.78
N GLY A 176 -35.07 26.09 11.61
CA GLY A 176 -36.52 26.38 11.52
C GLY A 176 -37.43 25.18 11.35
N ASP A 177 -36.89 23.94 11.24
CA ASP A 177 -37.65 22.70 11.01
C ASP A 177 -37.54 21.67 12.15
N ALA A 178 -37.39 22.12 13.39
CA ALA A 178 -37.37 21.26 14.58
C ALA A 178 -38.59 21.54 15.53
#